data_d3e23b6293adabdb3a65daac8bb6ac8e
#
_entry.id   d3e23b6293adabdb3a65daac8bb6ac8e
#
_cell.length_a   1.000
_cell.length_b   1.000
_cell.length_c   1.000
_cell.angle_alpha   90.00
_cell.angle_beta   90.00
_cell.angle_gamma   90.00
#
_symmetry.space_group_name_H-M   'P 1'
#
loop_
_entity.id
_entity.type
_entity.pdbx_description
1 polymer ?
#
loop_
_entity_poly.entity_id
_entity_poly.type
_entity_poly.pdbx_seq_one_letter_code
_entity_poly.pdbx_strand_id
1 'polypeptide(L)'
;MGRRILFITTDQQRYDTLGVNGGQLSRTPVLDKLAAQGIRYERCQPTSVVCMPSRSSMLTGQFPSTHGAWMNGVPLAIDAPSVAENLHDAGYATALIGKAHFEPFMDPFGLYAENALANLGIPTIEQDWFDGRRGVHRGFDYLEFATHGVMGPLHYAKYMNEHHADAITGFYQVVDHSLNVNAAGGGDTGAPQVKFNPVPREWYHTDWVADRTIRWLEEQRDDRDWFCWMSFPDPHHPWDPPKSEIARVPWREVPLPVNYPESASEREALLDAKARHWREWYDGRVVSNYEAPAKWVPSTLTSDQVREVNALNAVEVELIDEAIGRVLKSIEAKGWGDDVDVIFTSDHGELQGDFGLLFKGPYHVDGLMRLPLIWRPALSTKPEPSVVRAPVSLVSLAATFLDVAGKPAPSWAEGAVLPSSDDEAKARSFDATFTEWDSSFFGIDVHVRTVVTEDYLYTEYLPGTMHDGSEGELYVLGDDPLQRVNRFDDPALASVRATLAEQLAGHEHRPGERATPGILMAPV
;
A
#
# COMPACT_ATOMS: atom_id res chain seq x y z
N MET A 1 -9.06 17.72 -24.95
CA MET A 1 -8.99 18.23 -23.59
C MET A 1 -8.52 17.08 -22.74
N GLY A 2 -7.57 17.30 -21.84
CA GLY A 2 -7.20 16.30 -20.84
C GLY A 2 -8.37 16.04 -19.91
N ARG A 3 -8.26 14.98 -19.09
CA ARG A 3 -9.27 14.66 -18.09
C ARG A 3 -8.66 14.85 -16.70
N ARG A 4 -9.46 15.24 -15.74
CA ARG A 4 -9.04 15.34 -14.34
C ARG A 4 -8.85 13.96 -13.74
N ILE A 5 -7.88 13.80 -12.84
CA ILE A 5 -7.53 12.49 -12.26
C ILE A 5 -7.52 12.61 -10.74
N LEU A 6 -8.39 11.87 -10.08
CA LEU A 6 -8.34 11.62 -8.65
C LEU A 6 -7.74 10.23 -8.42
N PHE A 7 -6.50 10.19 -7.98
CA PHE A 7 -5.83 8.96 -7.58
C PHE A 7 -5.93 8.81 -6.06
N ILE A 8 -6.51 7.72 -5.60
CA ILE A 8 -6.77 7.44 -4.18
C ILE A 8 -5.98 6.21 -3.79
N THR A 9 -5.15 6.35 -2.77
CA THR A 9 -4.46 5.19 -2.18
C THR A 9 -4.73 5.09 -0.70
N THR A 10 -4.81 3.86 -0.24
CA THR A 10 -4.72 3.47 1.16
C THR A 10 -3.36 2.84 1.42
N ASP A 11 -3.02 2.63 2.67
CA ASP A 11 -1.83 1.91 3.09
C ASP A 11 -2.21 0.59 3.73
N GLN A 12 -1.60 -0.49 3.26
CA GLN A 12 -1.71 -1.82 3.86
C GLN A 12 -3.14 -2.40 3.86
N GLN A 13 -3.94 -2.07 2.83
CA GLN A 13 -5.31 -2.56 2.72
C GLN A 13 -5.41 -3.84 1.88
N ARG A 14 -6.03 -4.86 2.44
CA ARG A 14 -6.31 -6.13 1.76
C ARG A 14 -7.39 -5.99 0.69
N TYR A 15 -7.28 -6.83 -0.35
CA TYR A 15 -8.30 -6.97 -1.40
C TYR A 15 -9.70 -7.29 -0.83
N ASP A 16 -9.76 -8.22 0.11
CA ASP A 16 -10.98 -8.80 0.68
C ASP A 16 -11.65 -7.92 1.75
N THR A 17 -11.20 -6.68 1.93
CA THR A 17 -11.87 -5.71 2.82
C THR A 17 -13.02 -4.98 2.16
N LEU A 18 -13.10 -4.94 0.81
CA LEU A 18 -14.18 -4.26 0.10
C LEU A 18 -15.38 -5.17 -0.13
N GLY A 19 -16.60 -4.64 0.01
CA GLY A 19 -17.85 -5.37 -0.23
C GLY A 19 -17.90 -5.95 -1.64
N VAL A 20 -17.53 -5.19 -2.67
CA VAL A 20 -17.50 -5.63 -4.07
C VAL A 20 -16.51 -6.78 -4.32
N ASN A 21 -15.53 -6.99 -3.45
CA ASN A 21 -14.56 -8.06 -3.51
C ASN A 21 -14.91 -9.25 -2.60
N GLY A 22 -16.10 -9.23 -1.98
CA GLY A 22 -16.59 -10.29 -1.09
C GLY A 22 -16.32 -10.03 0.40
N GLY A 23 -15.78 -8.88 0.76
CA GLY A 23 -15.58 -8.44 2.14
C GLY A 23 -16.91 -8.35 2.91
N GLN A 24 -16.90 -8.83 4.15
CA GLN A 24 -18.13 -8.88 4.97
C GLN A 24 -18.01 -8.07 6.27
N LEU A 25 -16.81 -7.60 6.60
CA LEU A 25 -16.58 -6.88 7.86
C LEU A 25 -16.82 -5.39 7.71
N SER A 26 -16.26 -4.78 6.67
CA SER A 26 -16.37 -3.35 6.39
C SER A 26 -17.50 -3.05 5.43
N ARG A 27 -18.19 -1.95 5.65
CA ARG A 27 -19.19 -1.41 4.71
C ARG A 27 -18.51 -0.38 3.82
N THR A 28 -18.47 -0.66 2.51
CA THR A 28 -17.76 0.17 1.52
C THR A 28 -18.67 0.62 0.37
N PRO A 29 -19.85 1.21 0.64
CA PRO A 29 -20.84 1.51 -0.40
C PRO A 29 -20.37 2.52 -1.45
N VAL A 30 -19.42 3.39 -1.11
CA VAL A 30 -18.87 4.37 -2.06
C VAL A 30 -17.94 3.68 -3.03
N LEU A 31 -17.01 2.86 -2.56
CA LEU A 31 -16.09 2.08 -3.39
C LEU A 31 -16.83 1.02 -4.20
N ASP A 32 -17.85 0.36 -3.62
CA ASP A 32 -18.70 -0.59 -4.34
C ASP A 32 -19.45 0.09 -5.50
N LYS A 33 -19.92 1.33 -5.30
CA LYS A 33 -20.55 2.13 -6.37
C LYS A 33 -19.55 2.52 -7.45
N LEU A 34 -18.31 2.91 -7.09
CA LEU A 34 -17.27 3.20 -8.07
C LEU A 34 -16.96 1.98 -8.93
N ALA A 35 -16.82 0.81 -8.31
CA ALA A 35 -16.61 -0.45 -9.02
C ALA A 35 -17.77 -0.81 -9.97
N ALA A 36 -19.00 -0.57 -9.54
CA ALA A 36 -20.19 -0.81 -10.38
C ALA A 36 -20.31 0.15 -11.58
N GLN A 37 -19.59 1.27 -11.58
CA GLN A 37 -19.58 2.27 -12.63
C GLN A 37 -18.29 2.25 -13.48
N GLY A 38 -17.35 1.39 -13.17
CA GLY A 38 -16.03 1.37 -13.77
C GLY A 38 -15.48 -0.02 -14.00
N ILE A 39 -14.18 -0.12 -13.91
CA ILE A 39 -13.39 -1.33 -14.12
C ILE A 39 -12.89 -1.80 -12.77
N ARG A 40 -13.19 -3.05 -12.41
CA ARG A 40 -12.66 -3.71 -11.22
C ARG A 40 -11.64 -4.77 -11.62
N TYR A 41 -10.49 -4.74 -11.00
CA TYR A 41 -9.43 -5.71 -11.26
C TYR A 41 -9.43 -6.77 -10.16
N GLU A 42 -9.56 -8.03 -10.55
CA GLU A 42 -9.59 -9.14 -9.60
C GLU A 42 -8.21 -9.54 -9.10
N ARG A 43 -7.15 -9.19 -9.85
CA ARG A 43 -5.79 -9.62 -9.56
C ARG A 43 -4.80 -8.48 -9.83
N CYS A 44 -4.82 -7.47 -8.97
CA CYS A 44 -3.78 -6.45 -8.96
C CYS A 44 -2.69 -6.82 -7.96
N GLN A 45 -1.42 -6.73 -8.39
CA GLN A 45 -0.27 -7.04 -7.56
C GLN A 45 0.57 -5.80 -7.28
N PRO A 46 1.13 -5.64 -6.07
CA PRO A 46 2.14 -4.63 -5.81
C PRO A 46 3.47 -5.04 -6.47
N THR A 47 4.32 -4.08 -6.70
CA THR A 47 5.71 -4.36 -7.11
C THR A 47 6.59 -4.80 -5.94
N SER A 48 6.18 -4.45 -4.73
CA SER A 48 6.76 -4.89 -3.46
C SER A 48 5.71 -4.84 -2.36
N VAL A 49 5.79 -5.74 -1.39
CA VAL A 49 4.87 -5.79 -0.24
C VAL A 49 5.30 -4.83 0.90
N VAL A 50 5.99 -3.74 0.54
CA VAL A 50 6.46 -2.68 1.45
C VAL A 50 6.15 -1.31 0.87
N CYS A 51 5.82 -0.36 1.74
CA CYS A 51 5.30 0.96 1.36
C CYS A 51 6.23 1.75 0.41
N MET A 52 7.46 2.08 0.83
CA MET A 52 8.36 2.94 0.02
C MET A 52 8.63 2.37 -1.37
N PRO A 53 9.03 1.10 -1.54
CA PRO A 53 9.21 0.51 -2.86
C PRO A 53 7.95 0.55 -3.71
N SER A 54 6.80 0.12 -3.16
CA SER A 54 5.54 0.08 -3.89
C SER A 54 5.06 1.47 -4.32
N ARG A 55 5.11 2.46 -3.40
CA ARG A 55 4.73 3.86 -3.69
C ARG A 55 5.68 4.50 -4.69
N SER A 56 6.98 4.22 -4.60
CA SER A 56 7.97 4.64 -5.59
C SER A 56 7.65 4.08 -6.98
N SER A 57 7.19 2.82 -7.06
CA SER A 57 6.76 2.24 -8.33
C SER A 57 5.50 2.91 -8.90
N MET A 58 4.54 3.28 -8.07
CA MET A 58 3.35 4.03 -8.53
C MET A 58 3.72 5.39 -9.14
N LEU A 59 4.71 6.08 -8.55
CA LEU A 59 5.17 7.38 -9.01
C LEU A 59 6.01 7.28 -10.27
N THR A 60 6.93 6.31 -10.30
CA THR A 60 7.94 6.17 -11.36
C THR A 60 7.48 5.30 -12.52
N GLY A 61 6.52 4.40 -12.32
CA GLY A 61 6.20 3.35 -13.30
C GLY A 61 7.32 2.34 -13.50
N GLN A 62 8.22 2.19 -12.51
CA GLN A 62 9.37 1.28 -12.54
C GLN A 62 9.31 0.27 -11.38
N PHE A 63 9.99 -0.86 -11.53
CA PHE A 63 10.14 -1.84 -10.45
C PHE A 63 11.21 -1.41 -9.43
N PRO A 64 11.17 -1.94 -8.19
CA PRO A 64 12.16 -1.63 -7.16
C PRO A 64 13.61 -1.85 -7.60
N SER A 65 13.88 -2.89 -8.37
CA SER A 65 15.20 -3.16 -8.95
C SER A 65 15.69 -2.07 -9.91
N THR A 66 14.78 -1.33 -10.55
CA THR A 66 15.08 -0.23 -11.47
C THR A 66 15.19 1.10 -10.75
N HIS A 67 14.17 1.50 -9.96
CA HIS A 67 14.18 2.82 -9.29
C HIS A 67 15.06 2.88 -8.03
N GLY A 68 15.51 1.75 -7.51
CA GLY A 68 16.50 1.67 -6.43
C GLY A 68 15.99 1.88 -5.01
N ALA A 69 14.74 2.26 -4.79
CA ALA A 69 14.12 2.29 -3.47
C ALA A 69 13.57 0.89 -3.16
N TRP A 70 14.42 -0.02 -2.69
CA TRP A 70 14.12 -1.45 -2.61
C TRP A 70 13.59 -1.92 -1.24
N MET A 71 13.66 -1.07 -0.20
CA MET A 71 13.06 -1.31 1.12
C MET A 71 12.74 0.02 1.81
N ASN A 72 11.93 -0.03 2.88
CA ASN A 72 11.73 1.13 3.75
C ASN A 72 13.09 1.61 4.31
N GLY A 73 13.28 2.93 4.34
CA GLY A 73 14.54 3.55 4.74
C GLY A 73 15.53 3.80 3.60
N VAL A 74 15.31 3.26 2.40
CA VAL A 74 16.08 3.55 1.19
C VAL A 74 15.33 4.58 0.35
N PRO A 75 15.73 5.85 0.35
CA PRO A 75 14.99 6.91 -0.34
C PRO A 75 14.98 6.71 -1.85
N LEU A 76 13.88 7.04 -2.49
CA LEU A 76 13.83 7.20 -3.94
C LEU A 76 14.76 8.34 -4.35
N ALA A 77 15.63 8.10 -5.34
CA ALA A 77 16.54 9.12 -5.85
C ALA A 77 15.78 10.40 -6.22
N ILE A 78 16.33 11.56 -5.91
CA ILE A 78 15.64 12.84 -6.14
C ILE A 78 15.40 13.12 -7.62
N ASP A 79 16.24 12.58 -8.48
CA ASP A 79 16.17 12.66 -9.94
C ASP A 79 15.45 11.47 -10.60
N ALA A 80 14.84 10.60 -9.80
CA ALA A 80 14.02 9.52 -10.35
C ALA A 80 12.86 10.08 -11.20
N PRO A 81 12.44 9.39 -12.26
CA PRO A 81 11.29 9.79 -13.06
C PRO A 81 10.04 9.94 -12.21
N SER A 82 9.17 10.89 -12.56
CA SER A 82 7.90 11.11 -11.87
C SER A 82 6.77 11.35 -12.85
N VAL A 83 5.69 10.59 -12.71
CA VAL A 83 4.47 10.83 -13.49
C VAL A 83 3.84 12.18 -13.17
N ALA A 84 3.96 12.65 -11.92
CA ALA A 84 3.45 13.97 -11.54
C ALA A 84 4.21 15.09 -12.25
N GLU A 85 5.52 14.95 -12.47
CA GLU A 85 6.33 15.90 -13.24
C GLU A 85 5.87 15.94 -14.70
N ASN A 86 5.63 14.79 -15.31
CA ASN A 86 5.10 14.74 -16.68
C ASN A 86 3.72 15.39 -16.82
N LEU A 87 2.82 15.20 -15.83
CA LEU A 87 1.51 15.81 -15.80
C LEU A 87 1.60 17.32 -15.53
N HIS A 88 2.48 17.76 -14.63
CA HIS A 88 2.77 19.16 -14.39
C HIS A 88 3.26 19.85 -15.69
N ASP A 89 4.21 19.24 -16.40
CA ASP A 89 4.73 19.74 -17.67
C ASP A 89 3.66 19.76 -18.79
N ALA A 90 2.66 18.88 -18.66
CA ALA A 90 1.48 18.90 -19.53
C ALA A 90 0.46 19.98 -19.16
N GLY A 91 0.69 20.78 -18.10
CA GLY A 91 -0.15 21.90 -17.67
C GLY A 91 -1.15 21.56 -16.55
N TYR A 92 -1.13 20.35 -16.02
CA TYR A 92 -1.99 19.96 -14.90
C TYR A 92 -1.62 20.72 -13.62
N ALA A 93 -2.62 21.01 -12.78
CA ALA A 93 -2.37 21.29 -11.38
C ALA A 93 -2.14 19.95 -10.66
N THR A 94 -1.10 19.85 -9.86
CA THR A 94 -0.68 18.58 -9.27
C THR A 94 -0.65 18.67 -7.75
N ALA A 95 -1.27 17.70 -7.05
CA ALA A 95 -1.28 17.65 -5.60
C ALA A 95 -1.01 16.25 -5.06
N LEU A 96 -0.31 16.17 -3.93
CA LEU A 96 -0.24 14.97 -3.10
C LEU A 96 -0.65 15.34 -1.67
N ILE A 97 -1.71 14.71 -1.17
CA ILE A 97 -2.30 14.99 0.14
C ILE A 97 -2.42 13.68 0.91
N GLY A 98 -1.75 13.60 2.05
CA GLY A 98 -1.67 12.42 2.90
C GLY A 98 -0.30 11.74 2.87
N LYS A 99 -0.24 10.40 2.83
CA LYS A 99 1.02 9.66 2.91
C LYS A 99 1.76 9.66 1.56
N ALA A 100 2.94 10.26 1.52
CA ALA A 100 3.88 10.19 0.39
C ALA A 100 4.78 8.97 0.49
N HIS A 101 5.73 9.00 1.42
CA HIS A 101 6.65 7.93 1.77
C HIS A 101 7.54 7.46 0.60
N PHE A 102 8.08 8.41 -0.16
CA PHE A 102 9.18 8.18 -1.12
C PHE A 102 10.53 8.31 -0.44
N GLU A 103 10.55 8.88 0.74
CA GLU A 103 11.70 9.14 1.60
C GLU A 103 11.38 8.74 3.04
N PRO A 104 12.39 8.44 3.89
CA PRO A 104 12.17 8.16 5.30
C PRO A 104 11.51 9.35 6.00
N PHE A 105 10.30 9.19 6.56
CA PHE A 105 9.54 10.29 7.14
C PHE A 105 9.87 10.57 8.61
N MET A 106 10.58 9.69 9.31
CA MET A 106 11.05 9.89 10.67
C MET A 106 12.51 10.33 10.70
N ASP A 107 12.86 11.28 9.84
CA ASP A 107 14.21 11.84 9.80
C ASP A 107 14.34 12.98 10.85
N PRO A 108 14.99 12.74 11.98
CA PRO A 108 15.13 13.76 13.04
C PRO A 108 16.07 14.91 12.64
N PHE A 109 16.80 14.75 11.53
CA PHE A 109 17.79 15.73 11.07
C PHE A 109 17.28 16.60 9.93
N GLY A 110 16.08 16.30 9.38
CA GLY A 110 15.52 17.03 8.25
C GLY A 110 16.34 16.92 6.97
N LEU A 111 16.99 15.75 6.76
CA LEU A 111 17.86 15.51 5.61
C LEU A 111 17.06 15.28 4.32
N TYR A 112 15.79 14.90 4.45
CA TYR A 112 14.92 14.57 3.33
C TYR A 112 13.87 15.64 3.07
N ALA A 113 13.53 15.84 1.81
CA ALA A 113 12.65 16.92 1.37
C ALA A 113 11.24 16.82 1.99
N GLU A 114 10.66 15.62 2.11
CA GLU A 114 9.33 15.42 2.70
C GLU A 114 9.25 15.94 4.13
N ASN A 115 10.30 15.69 4.95
CA ASN A 115 10.37 16.20 6.32
C ASN A 115 10.63 17.71 6.36
N ALA A 116 11.51 18.21 5.50
CA ALA A 116 11.86 19.62 5.45
C ALA A 116 10.66 20.49 5.04
N LEU A 117 9.90 20.07 4.03
CA LEU A 117 8.67 20.75 3.58
C LEU A 117 7.63 20.86 4.70
N ALA A 118 7.40 19.75 5.40
CA ALA A 118 6.47 19.73 6.51
C ALA A 118 6.93 20.61 7.69
N ASN A 119 8.21 20.60 8.02
CA ASN A 119 8.78 21.44 9.08
C ASN A 119 8.62 22.93 8.78
N LEU A 120 8.79 23.34 7.54
CA LEU A 120 8.55 24.71 7.10
C LEU A 120 7.07 25.07 7.04
N GLY A 121 6.18 24.07 7.03
CA GLY A 121 4.74 24.26 6.93
C GLY A 121 4.32 24.88 5.60
N ILE A 122 5.01 24.51 4.52
CA ILE A 122 4.80 25.11 3.20
C ILE A 122 4.10 24.05 2.34
N PRO A 123 2.79 24.17 2.09
CA PRO A 123 2.07 23.26 1.20
C PRO A 123 2.29 23.58 -0.28
N THR A 124 2.74 24.79 -0.59
CA THR A 124 3.05 25.24 -1.97
C THR A 124 4.31 26.08 -1.98
N ILE A 125 5.12 25.96 -3.03
CA ILE A 125 6.27 26.83 -3.31
C ILE A 125 6.17 27.28 -4.76
N GLU A 126 6.37 28.57 -5.02
CA GLU A 126 6.35 29.13 -6.36
C GLU A 126 7.64 28.88 -7.17
N GLN A 127 8.68 28.34 -6.52
CA GLN A 127 10.01 28.15 -7.12
C GLN A 127 10.49 26.69 -6.95
N ASP A 128 11.29 26.23 -7.91
CA ASP A 128 12.03 24.96 -7.84
C ASP A 128 13.08 25.09 -6.72
N TRP A 129 12.78 24.53 -5.59
CA TRP A 129 13.52 24.85 -4.38
C TRP A 129 14.50 23.74 -3.94
N PHE A 130 14.10 22.49 -4.06
CA PHE A 130 14.89 21.38 -3.56
C PHE A 130 15.77 20.72 -4.60
N ASP A 131 15.26 20.50 -5.77
CA ASP A 131 15.84 19.60 -6.76
C ASP A 131 16.13 20.25 -8.11
N GLY A 132 15.80 21.55 -8.26
CA GLY A 132 15.95 22.26 -9.53
C GLY A 132 14.95 21.82 -10.60
N ARG A 133 13.90 21.08 -10.22
CA ARG A 133 12.81 20.64 -11.08
C ARG A 133 11.61 21.55 -10.91
N ARG A 134 10.66 21.40 -11.82
CA ARG A 134 9.37 22.09 -11.73
C ARG A 134 8.50 21.49 -10.63
N GLY A 135 7.71 22.33 -9.99
CA GLY A 135 6.88 21.94 -8.85
C GLY A 135 7.65 21.94 -7.54
N VAL A 136 6.92 21.80 -6.45
CA VAL A 136 7.47 21.88 -5.09
C VAL A 136 8.34 20.67 -4.78
N HIS A 137 7.86 19.48 -5.13
CA HIS A 137 8.57 18.24 -4.90
C HIS A 137 8.10 17.17 -5.89
N ARG A 138 9.00 16.59 -6.64
CA ARG A 138 8.73 15.47 -7.59
C ARG A 138 7.59 15.75 -8.59
N GLY A 139 7.38 17.04 -8.96
CA GLY A 139 6.34 17.46 -9.88
C GLY A 139 4.97 17.75 -9.25
N PHE A 140 4.86 17.69 -7.92
CA PHE A 140 3.66 18.16 -7.22
C PHE A 140 3.75 19.63 -6.84
N ASP A 141 2.78 20.44 -7.29
CA ASP A 141 2.65 21.87 -6.98
C ASP A 141 2.16 22.11 -5.54
N TYR A 142 1.42 21.16 -4.99
CA TYR A 142 0.81 21.24 -3.68
C TYR A 142 1.03 19.95 -2.89
N LEU A 143 1.42 20.09 -1.62
CA LEU A 143 1.77 18.99 -0.72
C LEU A 143 1.27 19.25 0.69
N GLU A 144 0.51 18.30 1.26
CA GLU A 144 0.22 18.25 2.70
C GLU A 144 0.35 16.81 3.19
N PHE A 145 1.40 16.53 3.96
CA PHE A 145 1.75 15.17 4.35
C PHE A 145 1.13 14.74 5.67
N ALA A 146 0.66 13.51 5.70
CA ALA A 146 0.24 12.78 6.89
C ALA A 146 0.87 11.39 6.91
N THR A 147 1.03 10.85 8.09
CA THR A 147 1.32 9.44 8.36
C THR A 147 0.41 8.96 9.48
N HIS A 148 0.62 7.73 9.97
CA HIS A 148 -0.16 7.17 11.07
C HIS A 148 0.00 8.02 12.33
N GLY A 149 -1.10 8.48 12.86
CA GLY A 149 -1.10 9.31 14.04
C GLY A 149 -0.33 10.62 13.87
N VAL A 150 0.26 11.08 14.96
CA VAL A 150 0.96 12.37 15.05
C VAL A 150 2.48 12.21 15.08
N MET A 151 2.98 11.18 14.47
CA MET A 151 4.41 10.90 14.45
C MET A 151 5.16 11.78 13.45
N GLY A 152 6.41 12.07 13.79
CA GLY A 152 7.31 12.81 12.94
C GLY A 152 6.94 14.29 12.74
N PRO A 153 7.66 14.97 11.86
CA PRO A 153 7.51 16.42 11.63
C PRO A 153 6.53 16.77 10.49
N LEU A 154 5.63 15.87 10.11
CA LEU A 154 4.75 16.05 8.96
C LEU A 154 3.62 17.06 9.20
N HIS A 155 2.97 17.53 8.14
CA HIS A 155 1.95 18.59 8.19
C HIS A 155 0.79 18.26 9.14
N TYR A 156 0.31 17.00 9.13
CA TYR A 156 -0.74 16.58 10.06
C TYR A 156 -0.29 16.64 11.53
N ALA A 157 0.91 16.14 11.83
CA ALA A 157 1.46 16.23 13.18
C ALA A 157 1.63 17.68 13.64
N LYS A 158 2.08 18.57 12.75
CA LYS A 158 2.16 19.99 12.99
C LYS A 158 0.77 20.61 13.26
N TYR A 159 -0.21 20.30 12.41
CA TYR A 159 -1.59 20.73 12.60
C TYR A 159 -2.14 20.34 13.98
N MET A 160 -1.94 19.07 14.39
CA MET A 160 -2.37 18.60 15.70
C MET A 160 -1.66 19.31 16.85
N ASN A 161 -0.35 19.56 16.73
CA ASN A 161 0.42 20.29 17.73
C ASN A 161 -0.04 21.75 17.87
N GLU A 162 -0.39 22.41 16.79
CA GLU A 162 -0.80 23.81 16.79
C GLU A 162 -2.25 24.01 17.25
N HIS A 163 -3.14 23.07 16.94
CA HIS A 163 -4.57 23.25 17.15
C HIS A 163 -5.17 22.32 18.22
N HIS A 164 -4.55 21.16 18.49
CA HIS A 164 -5.11 20.11 19.32
C HIS A 164 -4.03 19.40 20.17
N ALA A 165 -3.09 20.17 20.73
CA ALA A 165 -1.92 19.63 21.44
C ALA A 165 -2.27 18.64 22.57
N ASP A 166 -3.37 18.90 23.30
CA ASP A 166 -3.83 18.04 24.39
C ASP A 166 -4.34 16.67 23.90
N ALA A 167 -4.71 16.54 22.62
CA ALA A 167 -5.24 15.31 22.04
C ALA A 167 -4.13 14.35 21.54
N ILE A 168 -2.89 14.82 21.38
CA ILE A 168 -1.78 14.06 20.79
C ILE A 168 -1.52 12.76 21.54
N THR A 169 -1.62 12.75 22.85
CA THR A 169 -1.43 11.56 23.70
C THR A 169 -2.53 10.50 23.49
N GLY A 170 -3.60 10.85 22.77
CA GLY A 170 -4.66 9.94 22.37
C GLY A 170 -4.20 8.88 21.37
N PHE A 171 -3.30 9.22 20.48
CA PHE A 171 -2.77 8.30 19.48
C PHE A 171 -1.86 7.22 20.10
N TYR A 172 -1.74 6.10 19.41
CA TYR A 172 -0.76 5.07 19.75
C TYR A 172 0.66 5.64 19.60
N GLN A 173 1.50 5.43 20.59
CA GLN A 173 2.89 5.91 20.57
C GLN A 173 3.79 4.82 19.99
N VAL A 174 4.04 4.83 18.69
CA VAL A 174 4.88 3.83 18.01
C VAL A 174 6.35 3.97 18.41
N VAL A 175 6.82 5.18 18.66
CA VAL A 175 8.19 5.44 19.10
C VAL A 175 8.20 5.93 20.53
N ASP A 176 8.48 5.06 21.44
CA ASP A 176 8.89 5.45 22.79
C ASP A 176 10.37 5.09 22.97
N HIS A 177 11.14 6.02 23.34
CA HIS A 177 12.56 5.84 23.65
C HIS A 177 12.80 5.02 24.93
N SER A 178 11.79 4.81 25.74
CA SER A 178 11.81 3.81 26.80
C SER A 178 11.41 2.47 26.20
N LEU A 179 12.24 1.52 26.14
CA LEU A 179 12.06 0.16 25.63
C LEU A 179 10.75 -0.60 26.04
N ASN A 180 9.75 0.10 26.55
CA ASN A 180 8.47 -0.41 27.03
C ASN A 180 7.27 -0.12 26.11
N VAL A 181 7.42 0.64 25.07
CA VAL A 181 6.36 0.95 24.09
C VAL A 181 5.68 -0.27 23.59
N ASN A 182 6.49 -1.22 23.39
CA ASN A 182 6.15 -2.46 22.74
C ASN A 182 5.49 -3.47 23.68
N ALA A 183 5.44 -3.17 24.96
CA ALA A 183 4.71 -3.96 25.95
C ALA A 183 3.25 -3.52 26.08
N ALA A 184 2.90 -2.37 25.55
CA ALA A 184 1.55 -1.85 25.61
C ALA A 184 0.75 -2.25 24.36
N GLY A 185 0.45 -3.54 24.25
CA GLY A 185 -0.75 -3.93 23.56
C GLY A 185 -1.93 -3.18 24.17
N GLY A 186 -2.90 -2.79 23.37
CA GLY A 186 -4.03 -2.00 23.80
C GLY A 186 -5.37 -2.68 23.54
N GLY A 187 -6.41 -1.87 23.47
CA GLY A 187 -7.76 -2.38 23.29
C GLY A 187 -8.25 -3.22 24.46
N ASP A 188 -9.13 -4.17 24.20
CA ASP A 188 -9.68 -5.11 25.16
C ASP A 188 -8.80 -6.34 25.34
N THR A 189 -8.01 -6.72 24.32
CA THR A 189 -7.28 -8.00 24.27
C THR A 189 -5.78 -7.86 24.54
N GLY A 190 -5.25 -6.65 24.57
CA GLY A 190 -3.81 -6.40 24.59
C GLY A 190 -3.12 -6.69 23.27
N ALA A 191 -3.83 -6.59 22.16
CA ALA A 191 -3.27 -6.79 20.82
C ALA A 191 -2.14 -5.79 20.51
N PRO A 192 -1.10 -6.22 19.76
CA PRO A 192 0.01 -5.33 19.40
C PRO A 192 -0.51 -4.17 18.55
N GLN A 193 0.02 -2.97 18.80
CA GLN A 193 -0.32 -1.74 18.07
C GLN A 193 -1.82 -1.40 18.00
N VAL A 194 -2.58 -1.78 19.02
CA VAL A 194 -4.00 -1.43 19.16
C VAL A 194 -4.17 -0.38 20.25
N LYS A 195 -5.02 0.63 19.98
CA LYS A 195 -5.43 1.60 20.99
C LYS A 195 -6.82 2.15 20.67
N PHE A 196 -7.64 2.36 21.69
CA PHE A 196 -8.90 3.10 21.55
C PHE A 196 -8.61 4.60 21.65
N ASN A 197 -8.54 5.25 20.50
CA ASN A 197 -8.15 6.65 20.40
C ASN A 197 -9.29 7.58 20.84
N PRO A 198 -9.11 8.40 21.89
CA PRO A 198 -10.15 9.32 22.33
C PRO A 198 -10.29 10.58 21.45
N VAL A 199 -9.45 10.74 20.44
CA VAL A 199 -9.46 11.88 19.53
C VAL A 199 -10.80 11.93 18.76
N PRO A 200 -11.48 13.08 18.69
CA PRO A 200 -12.66 13.24 17.87
C PRO A 200 -12.37 12.90 16.41
N ARG A 201 -13.37 12.29 15.75
CA ARG A 201 -13.24 11.84 14.36
C ARG A 201 -12.81 12.97 13.42
N GLU A 202 -13.36 14.17 13.58
CA GLU A 202 -13.05 15.34 12.75
C GLU A 202 -11.59 15.82 12.85
N TRP A 203 -10.84 15.33 13.83
CA TRP A 203 -9.39 15.62 13.99
C TRP A 203 -8.52 14.44 13.58
N TYR A 204 -9.13 13.30 13.27
CA TYR A 204 -8.41 12.09 12.89
C TYR A 204 -7.86 12.23 11.46
N HIS A 205 -6.68 11.65 11.22
CA HIS A 205 -5.96 11.88 9.95
C HIS A 205 -6.73 11.47 8.70
N THR A 206 -7.61 10.47 8.77
CA THR A 206 -8.45 10.06 7.63
C THR A 206 -9.41 11.18 7.20
N ASP A 207 -10.14 11.78 8.14
CA ASP A 207 -11.00 12.93 7.83
C ASP A 207 -10.20 14.18 7.46
N TRP A 208 -9.02 14.40 8.11
CA TRP A 208 -8.13 15.50 7.78
C TRP A 208 -7.63 15.42 6.32
N VAL A 209 -7.22 14.25 5.83
CA VAL A 209 -6.80 14.06 4.43
C VAL A 209 -7.93 14.43 3.47
N ALA A 210 -9.16 13.99 3.76
CA ALA A 210 -10.32 14.33 2.94
C ALA A 210 -10.60 15.84 2.96
N ASP A 211 -10.55 16.49 4.13
CA ASP A 211 -10.79 17.93 4.28
C ASP A 211 -9.75 18.76 3.53
N ARG A 212 -8.48 18.37 3.58
CA ARG A 212 -7.41 19.03 2.82
C ARG A 212 -7.57 18.84 1.33
N THR A 213 -8.00 17.65 0.90
CA THR A 213 -8.30 17.38 -0.52
C THR A 213 -9.48 18.23 -0.99
N ILE A 214 -10.57 18.29 -0.24
CA ILE A 214 -11.74 19.13 -0.56
C ILE A 214 -11.33 20.60 -0.68
N ARG A 215 -10.57 21.12 0.30
CA ARG A 215 -10.08 22.50 0.27
C ARG A 215 -9.24 22.76 -0.98
N TRP A 216 -8.31 21.87 -1.31
CA TRP A 216 -7.50 22.04 -2.52
C TRP A 216 -8.35 22.03 -3.80
N LEU A 217 -9.35 21.12 -3.89
CA LEU A 217 -10.26 21.06 -5.04
C LEU A 217 -11.12 22.33 -5.18
N GLU A 218 -11.55 22.93 -4.08
CA GLU A 218 -12.31 24.20 -4.09
C GLU A 218 -11.52 25.35 -4.70
N GLU A 219 -10.20 25.37 -4.54
CA GLU A 219 -9.28 26.37 -5.07
C GLU A 219 -8.97 26.15 -6.56
N GLN A 220 -9.27 24.95 -7.12
CA GLN A 220 -8.98 24.67 -8.53
C GLN A 220 -9.93 25.39 -9.48
N ARG A 221 -9.39 25.77 -10.64
CA ARG A 221 -10.11 26.46 -11.71
C ARG A 221 -10.77 25.47 -12.66
N ASP A 222 -11.90 25.86 -13.24
CA ASP A 222 -12.64 25.03 -14.21
C ASP A 222 -11.90 24.83 -15.54
N ASP A 223 -11.03 25.78 -15.90
CA ASP A 223 -10.29 25.80 -17.16
C ASP A 223 -8.93 25.08 -17.11
N ARG A 224 -8.59 24.45 -15.97
CA ARG A 224 -7.35 23.70 -15.78
C ARG A 224 -7.63 22.26 -15.37
N ASP A 225 -7.03 21.31 -16.06
CA ASP A 225 -7.01 19.91 -15.64
C ASP A 225 -6.11 19.73 -14.41
N TRP A 226 -6.40 18.70 -13.62
CA TRP A 226 -5.63 18.44 -12.40
C TRP A 226 -5.42 16.94 -12.16
N PHE A 227 -4.33 16.64 -11.45
CA PHE A 227 -3.99 15.35 -10.89
C PHE A 227 -3.85 15.49 -9.38
N CYS A 228 -4.69 14.81 -8.63
CA CYS A 228 -4.64 14.77 -7.18
C CYS A 228 -4.39 13.35 -6.69
N TRP A 229 -3.27 13.11 -6.03
CA TRP A 229 -3.01 11.89 -5.29
C TRP A 229 -3.46 12.10 -3.84
N MET A 230 -4.67 11.62 -3.52
CA MET A 230 -5.21 11.55 -2.16
C MET A 230 -4.80 10.22 -1.53
N SER A 231 -3.97 10.29 -0.51
CA SER A 231 -3.28 9.13 0.05
C SER A 231 -3.55 8.98 1.54
N PHE A 232 -4.41 8.03 1.91
CA PHE A 232 -4.70 7.74 3.30
C PHE A 232 -3.57 6.94 3.95
N PRO A 233 -3.15 7.28 5.19
CA PRO A 233 -2.27 6.44 5.98
C PRO A 233 -2.94 5.12 6.41
N ASP A 234 -4.25 5.16 6.71
CA ASP A 234 -5.03 3.98 7.08
C ASP A 234 -5.29 3.04 5.89
N PRO A 235 -5.66 1.78 6.16
CA PRO A 235 -5.82 1.11 7.46
C PRO A 235 -4.55 0.43 7.98
N HIS A 236 -3.36 1.02 7.75
CA HIS A 236 -2.09 0.54 8.29
C HIS A 236 -2.06 0.70 9.82
N HIS A 237 -1.49 -0.27 10.53
CA HIS A 237 -1.26 -0.11 11.96
C HIS A 237 -0.41 1.15 12.29
N PRO A 238 -0.56 1.74 13.49
CA PRO A 238 -1.37 1.29 14.63
C PRO A 238 -2.86 1.34 14.35
N TRP A 239 -3.58 0.29 14.73
CA TRP A 239 -5.04 0.26 14.65
C TRP A 239 -5.62 1.03 15.83
N ASP A 240 -5.78 2.33 15.64
CA ASP A 240 -6.23 3.27 16.67
C ASP A 240 -7.33 4.23 16.16
N PRO A 241 -8.40 3.70 15.52
CA PRO A 241 -9.49 4.54 15.08
C PRO A 241 -10.15 5.30 16.25
N PRO A 242 -10.85 6.41 15.98
CA PRO A 242 -11.56 7.17 17.00
C PRO A 242 -12.49 6.28 17.83
N LYS A 243 -12.40 6.38 19.15
CA LYS A 243 -13.16 5.55 20.08
C LYS A 243 -14.67 5.62 19.87
N SER A 244 -15.19 6.74 19.35
CA SER A 244 -16.59 6.91 19.00
C SER A 244 -17.07 5.96 17.91
N GLU A 245 -16.15 5.44 17.08
CA GLU A 245 -16.46 4.66 15.89
C GLU A 245 -16.31 3.15 16.10
N ILE A 246 -15.57 2.69 17.10
CA ILE A 246 -15.21 1.27 17.28
C ILE A 246 -16.43 0.34 17.46
N ALA A 247 -17.56 0.87 17.93
CA ALA A 247 -18.80 0.10 18.08
C ALA A 247 -19.43 -0.30 16.74
N ARG A 248 -18.95 0.21 15.60
CA ARG A 248 -19.43 -0.16 14.27
C ARG A 248 -19.17 -1.64 13.96
N VAL A 249 -18.03 -2.17 14.42
CA VAL A 249 -17.64 -3.56 14.22
C VAL A 249 -17.27 -4.18 15.58
N PRO A 250 -18.22 -4.86 16.25
CA PRO A 250 -17.97 -5.50 17.54
C PRO A 250 -16.97 -6.65 17.38
N TRP A 251 -15.76 -6.52 17.89
CA TRP A 251 -14.67 -7.48 17.64
C TRP A 251 -14.99 -8.93 18.04
N ARG A 252 -15.84 -9.13 19.06
CA ARG A 252 -16.24 -10.48 19.52
C ARG A 252 -17.09 -11.23 18.50
N GLU A 253 -17.68 -10.53 17.54
CA GLU A 253 -18.51 -11.08 16.46
C GLU A 253 -17.71 -11.30 15.17
N VAL A 254 -16.46 -10.82 15.11
CA VAL A 254 -15.60 -10.93 13.93
C VAL A 254 -15.12 -12.38 13.78
N PRO A 255 -15.32 -13.03 12.63
CA PRO A 255 -14.76 -14.34 12.36
C PRO A 255 -13.23 -14.27 12.27
N LEU A 256 -12.56 -15.37 12.54
CA LEU A 256 -11.15 -15.49 12.21
C LEU A 256 -10.96 -15.56 10.69
N PRO A 257 -9.83 -15.07 10.15
CA PRO A 257 -9.50 -15.27 8.75
C PRO A 257 -9.54 -16.74 8.37
N VAL A 258 -9.97 -17.04 7.15
CA VAL A 258 -10.05 -18.44 6.67
C VAL A 258 -8.69 -19.14 6.72
N ASN A 259 -7.62 -18.38 6.62
CA ASN A 259 -6.24 -18.88 6.65
C ASN A 259 -5.60 -18.89 8.05
N TYR A 260 -6.37 -18.52 9.09
CA TYR A 260 -5.92 -18.60 10.47
C TYR A 260 -5.91 -20.08 10.93
N PRO A 261 -4.79 -20.60 11.46
CA PRO A 261 -4.72 -22.01 11.91
C PRO A 261 -5.58 -22.23 13.16
N GLU A 262 -6.52 -23.14 13.09
CA GLU A 262 -7.45 -23.45 14.20
C GLU A 262 -6.81 -24.25 15.33
N SER A 263 -5.71 -24.95 15.05
CA SER A 263 -5.01 -25.79 16.01
C SER A 263 -3.50 -25.66 15.91
N ALA A 264 -2.80 -26.05 16.98
CA ALA A 264 -1.33 -26.10 16.97
C ALA A 264 -0.79 -27.05 15.89
N SER A 265 -1.44 -28.21 15.70
CA SER A 265 -1.01 -29.18 14.68
C SER A 265 -1.20 -28.65 13.24
N GLU A 266 -2.26 -27.93 12.99
CA GLU A 266 -2.49 -27.28 11.70
C GLU A 266 -1.45 -26.17 11.45
N ARG A 267 -1.17 -25.36 12.46
CA ARG A 267 -0.15 -24.32 12.40
C ARG A 267 1.23 -24.89 12.07
N GLU A 268 1.62 -25.96 12.77
CA GLU A 268 2.88 -26.65 12.50
C GLU A 268 2.94 -27.12 11.04
N ALA A 269 1.88 -27.76 10.56
CA ALA A 269 1.82 -28.24 9.18
C ALA A 269 1.89 -27.10 8.15
N LEU A 270 1.23 -25.97 8.41
CA LEU A 270 1.30 -24.79 7.54
C LEU A 270 2.71 -24.20 7.48
N LEU A 271 3.35 -24.03 8.63
CA LEU A 271 4.71 -23.47 8.72
C LEU A 271 5.76 -24.42 8.15
N ASP A 272 5.58 -25.74 8.29
CA ASP A 272 6.49 -26.74 7.70
C ASP A 272 6.39 -26.79 6.16
N ALA A 273 5.25 -26.39 5.60
CA ALA A 273 5.05 -26.29 4.15
C ALA A 273 5.65 -25.00 3.53
N LYS A 274 6.08 -24.06 4.36
CA LYS A 274 6.65 -22.78 3.94
C LYS A 274 8.18 -22.79 3.99
N ALA A 275 8.81 -21.80 3.35
CA ALA A 275 10.24 -21.60 3.43
C ALA A 275 10.70 -21.29 4.87
N ARG A 276 11.95 -21.61 5.17
CA ARG A 276 12.51 -21.60 6.53
C ARG A 276 12.25 -20.31 7.31
N HIS A 277 12.33 -19.16 6.67
CA HIS A 277 12.16 -17.86 7.34
C HIS A 277 10.78 -17.70 8.00
N TRP A 278 9.71 -18.29 7.46
CA TRP A 278 8.38 -18.23 8.05
C TRP A 278 8.39 -18.72 9.50
N ARG A 279 9.02 -19.87 9.72
CA ARG A 279 9.15 -20.45 11.07
C ARG A 279 10.09 -19.63 11.96
N GLU A 280 11.22 -19.17 11.40
CA GLU A 280 12.18 -18.37 12.16
C GLU A 280 11.53 -17.07 12.68
N TRP A 281 10.69 -16.45 11.87
CA TRP A 281 9.91 -15.27 12.26
C TRP A 281 8.81 -15.62 13.24
N TYR A 282 8.03 -16.65 12.96
CA TYR A 282 6.92 -17.05 13.82
C TYR A 282 7.38 -17.32 15.26
N ASP A 283 8.50 -18.01 15.43
CA ASP A 283 9.08 -18.35 16.73
C ASP A 283 9.86 -17.17 17.38
N GLY A 284 10.01 -16.04 16.68
CA GLY A 284 10.76 -14.87 17.17
C GLY A 284 12.27 -15.09 17.27
N ARG A 285 12.82 -16.06 16.51
CA ARG A 285 14.26 -16.30 16.44
C ARG A 285 14.98 -15.25 15.61
N VAL A 286 14.28 -14.62 14.70
CA VAL A 286 14.69 -13.40 13.98
C VAL A 286 13.65 -12.34 14.22
N VAL A 287 14.07 -11.06 14.20
CA VAL A 287 13.15 -9.93 14.27
C VAL A 287 12.29 -9.95 13.01
N SER A 288 11.00 -10.25 13.20
CA SER A 288 10.12 -10.56 12.08
C SER A 288 9.66 -9.34 11.34
N ASN A 289 9.58 -8.24 12.02
CA ASN A 289 8.98 -7.05 11.47
C ASN A 289 9.54 -5.83 12.18
N TYR A 290 10.00 -4.88 11.42
CA TYR A 290 10.53 -3.61 11.93
C TYR A 290 9.43 -2.76 12.57
N GLU A 291 8.19 -3.03 12.20
CA GLU A 291 6.99 -2.29 12.63
C GLU A 291 6.31 -2.95 13.83
N ALA A 292 6.62 -4.23 14.07
CA ALA A 292 6.10 -4.92 15.25
C ALA A 292 6.77 -4.40 16.53
N PRO A 293 6.06 -4.42 17.64
CA PRO A 293 6.66 -4.16 18.94
C PRO A 293 7.91 -5.02 19.16
N ALA A 294 9.02 -4.44 19.59
CA ALA A 294 10.33 -5.11 19.66
C ALA A 294 10.36 -6.39 20.53
N LYS A 295 9.38 -6.55 21.41
CA LYS A 295 9.25 -7.75 22.26
C LYS A 295 8.08 -8.64 21.87
N TRP A 296 7.34 -8.28 20.85
CA TRP A 296 6.23 -9.11 20.41
C TRP A 296 6.74 -10.27 19.55
N VAL A 297 6.20 -11.45 19.81
CA VAL A 297 6.53 -12.67 19.08
C VAL A 297 5.26 -13.22 18.46
N PRO A 298 5.21 -13.46 17.14
CA PRO A 298 4.01 -13.94 16.45
C PRO A 298 3.37 -15.18 17.10
N SER A 299 4.18 -16.11 17.62
CA SER A 299 3.68 -17.31 18.29
C SER A 299 2.85 -17.03 19.56
N THR A 300 2.87 -15.81 20.08
CA THR A 300 2.06 -15.38 21.24
C THR A 300 0.70 -14.78 20.84
N LEU A 301 0.45 -14.61 19.53
CA LEU A 301 -0.80 -14.05 19.02
C LEU A 301 -1.99 -14.97 19.36
N THR A 302 -3.02 -14.37 19.95
CA THR A 302 -4.26 -15.08 20.28
C THR A 302 -5.34 -14.80 19.24
N SER A 303 -6.31 -15.71 19.14
CA SER A 303 -7.47 -15.54 18.25
C SER A 303 -8.30 -14.28 18.58
N ASP A 304 -8.39 -13.90 19.85
CA ASP A 304 -9.13 -12.68 20.24
C ASP A 304 -8.38 -11.42 19.84
N GLN A 305 -7.05 -11.42 19.90
CA GLN A 305 -6.24 -10.32 19.38
C GLN A 305 -6.42 -10.15 17.86
N VAL A 306 -6.44 -11.26 17.11
CA VAL A 306 -6.72 -11.22 15.66
C VAL A 306 -8.10 -10.64 15.37
N ARG A 307 -9.13 -11.05 16.10
CA ARG A 307 -10.49 -10.52 15.95
C ARG A 307 -10.55 -9.01 16.21
N GLU A 308 -9.87 -8.55 17.28
CA GLU A 308 -9.86 -7.13 17.63
C GLU A 308 -9.13 -6.30 16.59
N VAL A 309 -7.96 -6.75 16.12
CA VAL A 309 -7.22 -6.11 15.03
C VAL A 309 -8.09 -5.98 13.77
N ASN A 310 -8.73 -7.08 13.36
CA ASN A 310 -9.57 -7.08 12.16
C ASN A 310 -10.82 -6.20 12.31
N ALA A 311 -11.38 -6.11 13.51
CA ALA A 311 -12.50 -5.21 13.79
C ALA A 311 -12.10 -3.74 13.63
N LEU A 312 -10.95 -3.35 14.20
CA LEU A 312 -10.48 -1.97 14.14
C LEU A 312 -10.05 -1.58 12.71
N ASN A 313 -9.35 -2.48 12.04
CA ASN A 313 -9.02 -2.31 10.61
C ASN A 313 -10.30 -2.11 9.76
N ALA A 314 -11.34 -2.89 10.00
CA ALA A 314 -12.61 -2.74 9.30
C ALA A 314 -13.28 -1.39 9.59
N VAL A 315 -13.18 -0.88 10.81
CA VAL A 315 -13.65 0.48 11.15
C VAL A 315 -12.88 1.53 10.35
N GLU A 316 -11.56 1.44 10.29
CA GLU A 316 -10.72 2.37 9.51
C GLU A 316 -11.08 2.35 8.02
N VAL A 317 -11.34 1.17 7.44
CA VAL A 317 -11.80 1.04 6.06
C VAL A 317 -13.15 1.72 5.84
N GLU A 318 -14.11 1.60 6.79
CA GLU A 318 -15.39 2.33 6.71
C GLU A 318 -15.21 3.84 6.76
N LEU A 319 -14.31 4.34 7.61
CA LEU A 319 -14.00 5.77 7.70
C LEU A 319 -13.40 6.30 6.39
N ILE A 320 -12.52 5.52 5.75
CA ILE A 320 -11.95 5.86 4.43
C ILE A 320 -13.06 5.91 3.37
N ASP A 321 -13.94 4.93 3.31
CA ASP A 321 -15.04 4.92 2.32
C ASP A 321 -15.93 6.16 2.46
N GLU A 322 -16.30 6.53 3.69
CA GLU A 322 -17.05 7.74 3.98
C GLU A 322 -16.29 9.03 3.61
N ALA A 323 -14.99 9.08 3.89
CA ALA A 323 -14.11 10.21 3.54
C ALA A 323 -14.02 10.38 2.01
N ILE A 324 -13.85 9.29 1.25
CA ILE A 324 -13.91 9.30 -0.22
C ILE A 324 -15.27 9.83 -0.69
N GLY A 325 -16.36 9.39 -0.06
CA GLY A 325 -17.72 9.87 -0.40
C GLY A 325 -17.88 11.38 -0.24
N ARG A 326 -17.23 11.99 0.77
CA ARG A 326 -17.23 13.45 0.98
C ARG A 326 -16.48 14.17 -0.15
N VAL A 327 -15.32 13.66 -0.54
CA VAL A 327 -14.51 14.23 -1.63
C VAL A 327 -15.26 14.13 -2.97
N LEU A 328 -15.87 13.00 -3.28
CA LEU A 328 -16.64 12.84 -4.52
C LEU A 328 -17.85 13.78 -4.57
N LYS A 329 -18.53 14.01 -3.45
CA LYS A 329 -19.62 15.03 -3.37
C LYS A 329 -19.11 16.45 -3.63
N SER A 330 -17.90 16.79 -3.16
CA SER A 330 -17.28 18.09 -3.45
C SER A 330 -17.00 18.23 -4.95
N ILE A 331 -16.49 17.18 -5.61
CA ILE A 331 -16.27 17.13 -7.06
C ILE A 331 -17.59 17.30 -7.83
N GLU A 332 -18.67 16.61 -7.40
CA GLU A 332 -20.00 16.77 -7.98
C GLU A 332 -20.51 18.20 -7.82
N ALA A 333 -20.33 18.83 -6.66
CA ALA A 333 -20.75 20.20 -6.38
C ALA A 333 -20.02 21.25 -7.27
N LYS A 334 -18.80 20.97 -7.71
CA LYS A 334 -18.03 21.75 -8.68
C LYS A 334 -18.51 21.53 -10.14
N GLY A 335 -19.46 20.61 -10.36
CA GLY A 335 -19.90 20.24 -11.72
C GLY A 335 -18.93 19.34 -12.48
N TRP A 336 -17.95 18.74 -11.82
CA TRP A 336 -16.91 17.90 -12.45
C TRP A 336 -17.20 16.40 -12.37
N GLY A 337 -18.33 15.99 -11.78
CA GLY A 337 -18.61 14.58 -11.46
C GLY A 337 -18.46 13.62 -12.64
N ASP A 338 -18.80 14.07 -13.85
CA ASP A 338 -18.72 13.26 -15.07
C ASP A 338 -17.33 13.32 -15.76
N ASP A 339 -16.47 14.28 -15.40
CA ASP A 339 -15.22 14.59 -16.11
C ASP A 339 -13.96 14.21 -15.32
N VAL A 340 -14.09 13.39 -14.29
CA VAL A 340 -12.99 12.93 -13.43
C VAL A 340 -12.82 11.44 -13.56
N ASP A 341 -11.60 11.02 -13.88
CA ASP A 341 -11.15 9.64 -13.69
C ASP A 341 -10.84 9.42 -12.20
N VAL A 342 -11.44 8.42 -11.59
CA VAL A 342 -11.20 8.05 -10.19
C VAL A 342 -10.53 6.69 -10.16
N ILE A 343 -9.32 6.62 -9.62
CA ILE A 343 -8.57 5.37 -9.48
C ILE A 343 -8.30 5.15 -8.00
N PHE A 344 -8.72 3.99 -7.48
CA PHE A 344 -8.53 3.58 -6.08
C PHE A 344 -7.69 2.32 -6.02
N THR A 345 -6.70 2.27 -5.12
CA THR A 345 -5.91 1.08 -4.82
C THR A 345 -5.26 1.17 -3.43
N SER A 346 -4.53 0.13 -3.03
CA SER A 346 -3.62 0.12 -1.89
C SER A 346 -2.18 -0.11 -2.36
N ASP A 347 -1.19 0.22 -1.54
CA ASP A 347 0.21 -0.01 -1.88
C ASP A 347 0.66 -1.46 -1.65
N HIS A 348 0.16 -2.13 -0.63
CA HIS A 348 0.30 -3.55 -0.34
C HIS A 348 -0.82 -3.99 0.62
N GLY A 349 -0.90 -5.30 0.91
CA GLY A 349 -1.85 -5.86 1.85
C GLY A 349 -1.30 -6.04 3.26
N GLU A 350 -1.98 -6.89 4.05
CA GLU A 350 -1.73 -7.19 5.44
C GLU A 350 -2.04 -8.67 5.72
N LEU A 351 -1.32 -9.33 6.61
CA LEU A 351 -1.59 -10.72 6.97
C LEU A 351 -2.86 -10.87 7.84
N GLN A 352 -3.10 -9.95 8.77
CA GLN A 352 -4.33 -9.89 9.59
C GLN A 352 -4.72 -11.22 10.26
N GLY A 353 -3.75 -12.06 10.59
CA GLY A 353 -3.95 -13.38 11.20
C GLY A 353 -3.79 -14.55 10.23
N ASP A 354 -3.67 -14.33 8.93
CA ASP A 354 -3.32 -15.40 7.99
C ASP A 354 -2.03 -16.10 8.45
N PHE A 355 -2.02 -17.43 8.40
CA PHE A 355 -0.93 -18.29 8.88
C PHE A 355 -0.55 -18.08 10.36
N GLY A 356 -1.39 -17.40 11.15
CA GLY A 356 -1.09 -17.02 12.53
C GLY A 356 -0.13 -15.83 12.66
N LEU A 357 -0.01 -15.01 11.61
CA LEU A 357 0.87 -13.85 11.54
C LEU A 357 0.08 -12.55 11.43
N LEU A 358 0.72 -11.44 11.80
CA LEU A 358 0.26 -10.06 11.57
C LEU A 358 1.33 -9.30 10.80
N PHE A 359 0.94 -8.13 10.32
CA PHE A 359 1.81 -7.17 9.63
C PHE A 359 2.22 -7.66 8.24
N LYS A 360 3.33 -7.14 7.74
CA LYS A 360 3.93 -7.49 6.46
C LYS A 360 5.35 -8.05 6.66
N GLY A 361 5.92 -8.56 5.61
CA GLY A 361 7.26 -9.16 5.62
C GLY A 361 7.54 -9.87 4.30
N PRO A 362 8.62 -10.66 4.22
CA PRO A 362 9.00 -11.40 3.02
C PRO A 362 8.06 -12.59 2.75
N TYR A 363 6.76 -12.33 2.77
CA TYR A 363 5.70 -13.34 2.61
C TYR A 363 4.88 -12.98 1.37
N HIS A 364 5.19 -13.60 0.24
CA HIS A 364 4.50 -13.33 -1.01
C HIS A 364 3.25 -14.21 -1.14
N VAL A 365 2.22 -13.86 -0.38
CA VAL A 365 0.91 -14.54 -0.34
C VAL A 365 -0.25 -13.56 -0.60
N ASP A 366 -1.41 -14.10 -0.92
CA ASP A 366 -2.59 -13.34 -1.39
C ASP A 366 -2.94 -12.16 -0.47
N GLY A 367 -2.91 -12.38 0.85
CA GLY A 367 -3.22 -11.33 1.84
C GLY A 367 -2.35 -10.08 1.73
N LEU A 368 -1.08 -10.24 1.34
CA LEU A 368 -0.14 -9.13 1.12
C LEU A 368 -0.09 -8.64 -0.32
N MET A 369 -0.32 -9.53 -1.28
CA MET A 369 -0.04 -9.28 -2.69
C MET A 369 -1.27 -8.93 -3.50
N ARG A 370 -2.44 -9.44 -3.16
CA ARG A 370 -3.66 -9.14 -3.92
C ARG A 370 -4.30 -7.87 -3.41
N LEU A 371 -4.33 -6.85 -4.27
CA LEU A 371 -4.77 -5.51 -3.92
C LEU A 371 -6.14 -5.18 -4.52
N PRO A 372 -6.95 -4.36 -3.83
CA PRO A 372 -8.09 -3.74 -4.46
C PRO A 372 -7.58 -2.75 -5.52
N LEU A 373 -8.13 -2.83 -6.73
CA LEU A 373 -7.92 -1.82 -7.77
C LEU A 373 -9.25 -1.58 -8.50
N ILE A 374 -9.69 -0.33 -8.46
CA ILE A 374 -10.91 0.13 -9.13
C ILE A 374 -10.53 1.36 -9.96
N TRP A 375 -10.86 1.35 -11.23
CA TRP A 375 -10.76 2.51 -12.09
C TRP A 375 -12.15 2.86 -12.62
N ARG A 376 -12.70 3.99 -12.17
CA ARG A 376 -13.88 4.59 -12.78
C ARG A 376 -13.43 5.67 -13.74
N PRO A 377 -13.38 5.39 -15.06
CA PRO A 377 -13.11 6.42 -16.05
C PRO A 377 -14.13 7.55 -15.98
N ALA A 378 -13.78 8.73 -16.47
CA ALA A 378 -14.70 9.86 -16.56
C ALA A 378 -16.00 9.43 -17.26
N LEU A 379 -17.16 9.63 -16.61
CA LEU A 379 -18.46 9.17 -17.13
C LEU A 379 -18.84 9.82 -18.45
N SER A 380 -18.31 11.01 -18.74
CA SER A 380 -18.44 11.68 -20.04
C SER A 380 -17.86 10.86 -21.20
N THR A 381 -16.95 9.92 -20.93
CA THR A 381 -16.40 8.98 -21.94
C THR A 381 -17.30 7.77 -22.17
N LYS A 382 -18.38 7.63 -21.39
CA LYS A 382 -19.33 6.50 -21.43
C LYS A 382 -18.64 5.14 -21.28
N PRO A 383 -17.88 4.94 -20.19
CA PRO A 383 -17.21 3.67 -19.96
C PRO A 383 -18.22 2.53 -19.80
N GLU A 384 -17.87 1.35 -20.30
CA GLU A 384 -18.62 0.13 -20.03
C GLU A 384 -18.04 -0.51 -18.75
N PRO A 385 -18.84 -0.69 -17.69
CA PRO A 385 -18.38 -1.37 -16.49
C PRO A 385 -17.90 -2.78 -16.80
N SER A 386 -16.75 -3.16 -16.23
CA SER A 386 -16.14 -4.46 -16.51
C SER A 386 -15.39 -5.03 -15.30
N VAL A 387 -15.08 -6.31 -15.38
CA VAL A 387 -14.19 -7.00 -14.45
C VAL A 387 -13.03 -7.57 -15.24
N VAL A 388 -11.81 -7.20 -14.87
CA VAL A 388 -10.56 -7.70 -15.44
C VAL A 388 -9.97 -8.75 -14.50
N ARG A 389 -9.81 -10.00 -15.01
CA ARG A 389 -9.27 -11.14 -14.25
C ARG A 389 -7.79 -11.35 -14.51
N ALA A 390 -7.32 -10.88 -15.65
CA ALA A 390 -5.89 -10.93 -15.98
C ALA A 390 -5.05 -10.25 -14.88
N PRO A 391 -3.84 -10.77 -14.61
CA PRO A 391 -2.94 -10.16 -13.63
C PRO A 391 -2.48 -8.78 -14.11
N VAL A 392 -2.61 -7.77 -13.24
CA VAL A 392 -2.13 -6.40 -13.47
C VAL A 392 -1.27 -5.96 -12.30
N SER A 393 -0.45 -4.94 -12.47
CA SER A 393 0.46 -4.45 -11.43
C SER A 393 0.37 -2.94 -11.26
N LEU A 394 0.69 -2.48 -10.05
CA LEU A 394 0.78 -1.06 -9.71
C LEU A 394 1.79 -0.30 -10.56
N VAL A 395 2.79 -0.96 -11.14
CA VAL A 395 3.74 -0.37 -12.08
C VAL A 395 3.05 0.24 -13.32
N SER A 396 1.85 -0.23 -13.64
CA SER A 396 1.04 0.24 -14.77
C SER A 396 0.35 1.59 -14.53
N LEU A 397 0.31 2.09 -13.30
CA LEU A 397 -0.43 3.31 -12.94
C LEU A 397 0.14 4.55 -13.63
N ALA A 398 1.46 4.73 -13.65
CA ALA A 398 2.09 5.89 -14.28
C ALA A 398 1.75 5.99 -15.79
N ALA A 399 1.84 4.89 -16.52
CA ALA A 399 1.46 4.84 -17.92
C ALA A 399 -0.04 5.13 -18.12
N THR A 400 -0.90 4.62 -17.20
CA THR A 400 -2.35 4.83 -17.24
C THR A 400 -2.73 6.29 -17.00
N PHE A 401 -2.11 6.97 -16.03
CA PHE A 401 -2.37 8.40 -15.80
C PHE A 401 -2.01 9.26 -17.02
N LEU A 402 -0.90 8.94 -17.67
CA LEU A 402 -0.49 9.66 -18.88
C LEU A 402 -1.43 9.39 -20.06
N ASP A 403 -1.90 8.14 -20.22
CA ASP A 403 -2.90 7.80 -21.23
C ASP A 403 -4.21 8.59 -21.01
N VAL A 404 -4.70 8.65 -19.78
CA VAL A 404 -5.85 9.48 -19.37
C VAL A 404 -5.63 10.95 -19.73
N ALA A 405 -4.40 11.45 -19.56
CA ALA A 405 -4.02 12.81 -19.94
C ALA A 405 -3.81 13.00 -21.44
N GLY A 406 -3.97 11.96 -22.27
CA GLY A 406 -3.72 11.99 -23.70
C GLY A 406 -2.24 12.15 -24.06
N LYS A 407 -1.35 11.66 -23.19
CA LYS A 407 0.11 11.68 -23.37
C LYS A 407 0.64 10.27 -23.61
N PRO A 408 1.68 10.10 -24.41
CA PRO A 408 2.30 8.79 -24.58
C PRO A 408 2.98 8.33 -23.28
N ALA A 409 2.98 7.01 -23.07
CA ALA A 409 3.79 6.42 -22.02
C ALA A 409 5.29 6.74 -22.27
N PRO A 410 6.02 7.21 -21.27
CA PRO A 410 7.43 7.55 -21.46
C PRO A 410 8.27 6.27 -21.54
N SER A 411 9.44 6.36 -22.17
CA SER A 411 10.33 5.23 -22.40
C SER A 411 10.93 4.64 -21.12
N TRP A 412 10.88 5.37 -20.02
CA TRP A 412 11.34 4.88 -18.72
C TRP A 412 10.28 4.06 -17.96
N ALA A 413 8.99 4.12 -18.34
CA ALA A 413 7.94 3.34 -17.71
C ALA A 413 8.03 1.87 -18.15
N GLU A 414 8.05 0.99 -17.17
CA GLU A 414 8.09 -0.48 -17.38
C GLU A 414 6.67 -1.07 -17.42
N GLY A 415 5.70 -0.37 -16.83
CA GLY A 415 4.30 -0.77 -16.85
C GLY A 415 3.59 -0.33 -18.14
N ALA A 416 2.64 -1.14 -18.60
CA ALA A 416 1.72 -0.79 -19.70
C ALA A 416 0.44 -0.16 -19.13
N VAL A 417 -0.29 0.62 -19.96
CA VAL A 417 -1.62 1.16 -19.58
C VAL A 417 -2.55 0.01 -19.15
N LEU A 418 -3.26 0.19 -18.05
CA LEU A 418 -4.20 -0.83 -17.54
C LEU A 418 -5.26 -1.18 -18.60
N PRO A 419 -5.58 -2.47 -18.77
CA PRO A 419 -6.61 -2.91 -19.72
C PRO A 419 -8.01 -2.60 -19.17
N SER A 420 -8.94 -2.27 -20.07
CA SER A 420 -10.33 -1.99 -19.71
C SER A 420 -11.24 -3.23 -19.74
N SER A 421 -10.73 -4.37 -20.22
CA SER A 421 -11.45 -5.66 -20.29
C SER A 421 -10.49 -6.84 -20.35
N ASP A 422 -10.99 -8.06 -20.09
CA ASP A 422 -10.20 -9.29 -20.26
C ASP A 422 -9.75 -9.50 -21.71
N ASP A 423 -10.59 -9.13 -22.69
CA ASP A 423 -10.23 -9.24 -24.12
C ASP A 423 -9.06 -8.31 -24.47
N GLU A 424 -9.07 -7.08 -23.96
CA GLU A 424 -7.95 -6.15 -24.13
C GLU A 424 -6.71 -6.65 -23.40
N ALA A 425 -6.85 -7.14 -22.17
CA ALA A 425 -5.76 -7.70 -21.40
C ALA A 425 -5.07 -8.84 -22.17
N LYS A 426 -5.86 -9.77 -22.71
CA LYS A 426 -5.35 -10.87 -23.52
C LYS A 426 -4.68 -10.39 -24.81
N ALA A 427 -5.28 -9.45 -25.52
CA ALA A 427 -4.72 -8.89 -26.76
C ALA A 427 -3.37 -8.19 -26.55
N ARG A 428 -3.13 -7.69 -25.33
CA ARG A 428 -1.92 -6.96 -24.93
C ARG A 428 -0.98 -7.78 -24.06
N SER A 429 -1.20 -9.12 -23.92
CA SER A 429 -0.38 -10.06 -23.18
C SER A 429 -0.15 -9.68 -21.70
N PHE A 430 -1.26 -9.36 -21.00
CA PHE A 430 -1.24 -9.27 -19.55
C PHE A 430 -1.28 -10.69 -18.93
N ASP A 431 -0.21 -11.46 -19.15
CA ASP A 431 -0.15 -12.87 -18.78
C ASP A 431 0.50 -13.11 -17.42
N ALA A 432 1.32 -12.17 -16.96
CA ALA A 432 2.05 -12.27 -15.70
C ALA A 432 2.34 -10.89 -15.08
N THR A 433 2.51 -10.89 -13.76
CA THR A 433 3.02 -9.75 -12.97
C THR A 433 4.14 -10.20 -12.04
N PHE A 434 4.95 -9.24 -11.61
CA PHE A 434 6.13 -9.51 -10.79
C PHE A 434 6.10 -8.71 -9.50
N THR A 435 6.60 -9.33 -8.41
CA THR A 435 6.75 -8.69 -7.11
C THR A 435 8.14 -8.99 -6.58
N GLU A 436 8.81 -7.97 -6.07
CA GLU A 436 10.18 -8.02 -5.56
C GLU A 436 10.21 -7.70 -4.07
N TRP A 437 11.04 -8.41 -3.33
CA TRP A 437 11.41 -8.06 -1.97
C TRP A 437 12.91 -8.20 -1.80
N ASP A 438 13.50 -7.17 -1.25
CA ASP A 438 14.88 -7.22 -0.80
C ASP A 438 14.96 -6.60 0.60
N SER A 439 15.62 -7.28 1.51
CA SER A 439 15.92 -6.73 2.82
C SER A 439 17.31 -7.14 3.27
N SER A 440 18.00 -6.21 3.90
CA SER A 440 19.27 -6.46 4.58
C SER A 440 19.20 -5.77 5.93
N PHE A 441 18.95 -6.52 6.99
CA PHE A 441 18.64 -5.95 8.29
C PHE A 441 19.24 -6.79 9.41
N PHE A 442 20.01 -6.15 10.31
CA PHE A 442 20.71 -6.81 11.39
C PHE A 442 21.56 -8.05 10.97
N GLY A 443 22.11 -8.00 9.74
CA GLY A 443 22.89 -9.11 9.19
C GLY A 443 22.06 -10.26 8.64
N ILE A 444 20.76 -10.05 8.44
CA ILE A 444 19.87 -11.02 7.80
C ILE A 444 19.45 -10.46 6.45
N ASP A 445 19.84 -11.15 5.39
CA ASP A 445 19.49 -10.83 4.02
C ASP A 445 18.42 -11.80 3.52
N VAL A 446 17.30 -11.25 3.02
CA VAL A 446 16.23 -12.01 2.39
C VAL A 446 15.90 -11.35 1.05
N HIS A 447 15.96 -12.14 0.00
CA HIS A 447 15.69 -11.71 -1.36
C HIS A 447 14.62 -12.61 -1.95
N VAL A 448 13.46 -12.04 -2.34
CA VAL A 448 12.32 -12.79 -2.85
C VAL A 448 11.91 -12.25 -4.19
N ARG A 449 11.64 -13.14 -5.13
CA ARG A 449 11.09 -12.81 -6.45
C ARG A 449 9.87 -13.66 -6.70
N THR A 450 8.81 -13.05 -7.14
CA THR A 450 7.54 -13.74 -7.41
C THR A 450 6.97 -13.35 -8.75
N VAL A 451 6.53 -14.34 -9.50
CA VAL A 451 5.68 -14.17 -10.68
C VAL A 451 4.27 -14.69 -10.36
N VAL A 452 3.26 -13.92 -10.74
CA VAL A 452 1.85 -14.28 -10.62
C VAL A 452 1.23 -14.28 -12.00
N THR A 453 0.62 -15.39 -12.36
CA THR A 453 -0.19 -15.57 -13.58
C THR A 453 -1.67 -15.72 -13.21
N GLU A 454 -2.53 -16.01 -14.18
CA GLU A 454 -3.93 -16.35 -13.91
C GLU A 454 -4.04 -17.62 -13.05
N ASP A 455 -3.20 -18.63 -13.31
CA ASP A 455 -3.29 -19.97 -12.73
C ASP A 455 -2.32 -20.22 -11.57
N TYR A 456 -1.20 -19.51 -11.52
CA TYR A 456 -0.09 -19.83 -10.63
C TYR A 456 0.48 -18.62 -9.90
N LEU A 457 0.94 -18.86 -8.67
CA LEU A 457 1.88 -18.02 -7.96
C LEU A 457 3.17 -18.81 -7.74
N TYR A 458 4.29 -18.28 -8.22
CA TYR A 458 5.60 -18.90 -8.10
C TYR A 458 6.60 -17.93 -7.48
N THR A 459 7.28 -18.37 -6.43
CA THR A 459 8.23 -17.58 -5.66
C THR A 459 9.59 -18.27 -5.60
N GLU A 460 10.66 -17.55 -5.86
CA GLU A 460 12.04 -17.93 -5.61
C GLU A 460 12.63 -17.13 -4.44
N TYR A 461 13.35 -17.82 -3.58
CA TYR A 461 14.18 -17.23 -2.54
C TYR A 461 15.63 -17.22 -3.01
N LEU A 462 16.14 -16.04 -3.34
CA LEU A 462 17.50 -15.90 -3.88
C LEU A 462 18.55 -16.10 -2.77
N PRO A 463 19.81 -16.45 -3.13
CA PRO A 463 20.87 -16.62 -2.16
C PRO A 463 21.11 -15.38 -1.30
N GLY A 464 21.19 -15.58 0.01
CA GLY A 464 21.44 -14.58 1.03
C GLY A 464 21.85 -15.26 2.34
N THR A 465 21.76 -14.57 3.45
CA THR A 465 22.11 -15.18 4.75
C THR A 465 21.02 -16.15 5.23
N MET A 466 19.76 -15.97 4.77
CA MET A 466 18.63 -16.80 5.18
C MET A 466 18.42 -17.99 4.23
N HIS A 467 18.62 -17.84 2.95
CA HIS A 467 18.37 -18.83 1.90
C HIS A 467 19.60 -19.08 1.04
N ASP A 468 19.72 -20.26 0.45
CA ASP A 468 20.83 -20.62 -0.45
C ASP A 468 20.43 -20.62 -1.94
N GLY A 469 19.17 -20.31 -2.26
CA GLY A 469 18.66 -20.30 -3.62
C GLY A 469 18.00 -21.61 -4.06
N SER A 470 17.91 -22.62 -3.20
CA SER A 470 17.28 -23.90 -3.53
C SER A 470 15.79 -23.97 -3.12
N GLU A 471 15.33 -23.02 -2.34
CA GLU A 471 13.98 -22.96 -1.78
C GLU A 471 13.05 -22.11 -2.65
N GLY A 472 11.76 -22.45 -2.67
CA GLY A 472 10.74 -21.69 -3.36
C GLY A 472 9.33 -22.10 -2.95
N GLU A 473 8.35 -21.41 -3.51
CA GLU A 473 6.93 -21.72 -3.32
C GLU A 473 6.23 -21.74 -4.69
N LEU A 474 5.32 -22.72 -4.88
CA LEU A 474 4.48 -22.82 -6.06
C LEU A 474 3.06 -23.19 -5.63
N TYR A 475 2.10 -22.37 -6.05
CA TYR A 475 0.69 -22.58 -5.78
C TYR A 475 -0.12 -22.61 -7.05
N VAL A 476 -1.07 -23.55 -7.13
CA VAL A 476 -2.07 -23.64 -8.21
C VAL A 476 -3.30 -22.88 -7.71
N LEU A 477 -3.50 -21.65 -8.17
CA LEU A 477 -4.45 -20.69 -7.59
C LEU A 477 -5.92 -21.12 -7.73
N GLY A 478 -6.24 -21.92 -8.76
CA GLY A 478 -7.58 -22.47 -8.93
C GLY A 478 -7.92 -23.54 -7.89
N ASP A 479 -6.93 -24.34 -7.46
CA ASP A 479 -7.11 -25.44 -6.51
C ASP A 479 -6.86 -24.99 -5.06
N ASP A 480 -5.91 -24.09 -4.86
CA ASP A 480 -5.46 -23.59 -3.55
C ASP A 480 -5.36 -22.05 -3.54
N PRO A 481 -6.49 -21.34 -3.58
CA PRO A 481 -6.52 -19.89 -3.55
C PRO A 481 -5.99 -19.32 -2.22
N LEU A 482 -5.93 -20.12 -1.17
CA LEU A 482 -5.41 -19.74 0.15
C LEU A 482 -3.91 -19.98 0.30
N GLN A 483 -3.26 -20.61 -0.68
CA GLN A 483 -1.81 -20.83 -0.72
C GLN A 483 -1.28 -21.61 0.50
N ARG A 484 -2.00 -22.67 0.86
CA ARG A 484 -1.71 -23.50 2.02
C ARG A 484 -0.79 -24.67 1.69
N VAL A 485 -0.79 -25.12 0.44
CA VAL A 485 -0.08 -26.34 -0.02
C VAL A 485 1.00 -25.94 -1.03
N ASN A 486 2.22 -25.81 -0.54
CA ASN A 486 3.37 -25.54 -1.42
C ASN A 486 3.67 -26.75 -2.32
N ARG A 487 3.61 -26.53 -3.63
CA ARG A 487 3.83 -27.54 -4.68
C ARG A 487 5.17 -27.35 -5.40
N PHE A 488 6.11 -26.62 -4.80
CA PHE A 488 7.40 -26.30 -5.42
C PHE A 488 8.19 -27.54 -5.83
N ASP A 489 8.20 -28.56 -4.98
CA ASP A 489 8.92 -29.82 -5.22
C ASP A 489 8.07 -30.94 -5.86
N ASP A 490 6.86 -30.63 -6.29
CA ASP A 490 6.00 -31.60 -6.94
C ASP A 490 6.49 -31.96 -8.35
N PRO A 491 6.89 -33.22 -8.59
CA PRO A 491 7.37 -33.64 -9.92
C PRO A 491 6.36 -33.45 -11.04
N ALA A 492 5.04 -33.48 -10.72
CA ALA A 492 3.98 -33.25 -11.71
C ALA A 492 3.94 -31.81 -12.22
N LEU A 493 4.47 -30.85 -11.46
CA LEU A 493 4.54 -29.43 -11.82
C LEU A 493 5.94 -28.97 -12.25
N ALA A 494 6.90 -29.89 -12.44
CA ALA A 494 8.28 -29.53 -12.79
C ALA A 494 8.40 -28.70 -14.08
N SER A 495 7.58 -28.99 -15.10
CA SER A 495 7.56 -28.21 -16.35
C SER A 495 6.94 -26.83 -16.15
N VAL A 496 5.87 -26.71 -15.34
CA VAL A 496 5.25 -25.43 -15.00
C VAL A 496 6.24 -24.57 -14.23
N ARG A 497 6.88 -25.15 -13.20
CA ARG A 497 7.91 -24.47 -12.43
C ARG A 497 9.05 -23.93 -13.32
N ALA A 498 9.55 -24.74 -14.26
CA ALA A 498 10.61 -24.31 -15.16
C ALA A 498 10.18 -23.13 -16.05
N THR A 499 8.95 -23.13 -16.57
CA THR A 499 8.41 -22.03 -17.37
C THR A 499 8.28 -20.74 -16.54
N LEU A 500 7.77 -20.83 -15.31
CA LEU A 500 7.60 -19.69 -14.41
C LEU A 500 8.96 -19.12 -13.97
N ALA A 501 9.94 -19.99 -13.70
CA ALA A 501 11.33 -19.61 -13.42
C ALA A 501 11.98 -18.86 -14.62
N GLU A 502 11.73 -19.31 -15.84
CA GLU A 502 12.20 -18.63 -17.05
C GLU A 502 11.56 -17.24 -17.21
N GLN A 503 10.25 -17.12 -16.95
CA GLN A 503 9.55 -15.83 -16.96
C GLN A 503 10.14 -14.88 -15.91
N LEU A 504 10.38 -15.38 -14.70
CA LEU A 504 10.95 -14.61 -13.61
C LEU A 504 12.39 -14.15 -13.91
N ALA A 505 13.22 -15.05 -14.45
CA ALA A 505 14.59 -14.71 -14.88
C ALA A 505 14.61 -13.68 -16.01
N GLY A 506 13.60 -13.69 -16.88
CA GLY A 506 13.43 -12.69 -17.95
C GLY A 506 13.06 -11.31 -17.42
N HIS A 507 12.46 -11.23 -16.22
CA HIS A 507 12.11 -9.98 -15.54
C HIS A 507 13.29 -9.40 -14.76
N GLU A 508 14.25 -10.22 -14.33
CA GLU A 508 15.36 -9.75 -13.51
C GLU A 508 16.17 -8.65 -14.21
N HIS A 509 15.90 -7.42 -13.83
CA HIS A 509 16.85 -6.35 -14.03
C HIS A 509 17.94 -6.52 -12.97
N ARG A 510 19.19 -6.61 -13.41
CA ARG A 510 20.33 -6.61 -12.48
C ARG A 510 20.25 -5.32 -11.67
N PRO A 511 20.16 -5.37 -10.34
CA PRO A 511 20.15 -4.17 -9.54
C PRO A 511 21.39 -3.37 -9.91
N GLY A 512 21.20 -2.10 -10.31
CA GLY A 512 22.28 -1.12 -10.31
C GLY A 512 22.90 -1.08 -8.92
N GLU A 513 24.02 -0.38 -8.74
CA GLU A 513 24.59 -0.20 -7.40
C GLU A 513 23.47 0.27 -6.46
N ARG A 514 23.05 -0.62 -5.57
CA ARG A 514 21.97 -0.32 -4.62
C ARG A 514 22.44 0.78 -3.70
N ALA A 515 21.62 1.80 -3.56
CA ALA A 515 21.90 2.83 -2.58
C ALA A 515 22.07 2.18 -1.20
N THR A 516 23.08 2.61 -0.46
CA THR A 516 23.24 2.21 0.94
C THR A 516 21.98 2.61 1.70
N PRO A 517 21.41 1.73 2.55
CA PRO A 517 20.28 2.13 3.36
C PRO A 517 20.59 3.44 4.08
N GLY A 518 19.74 4.43 3.89
CA GLY A 518 19.75 5.62 4.73
C GLY A 518 19.56 5.22 6.18
N ILE A 519 19.59 6.17 7.08
CA ILE A 519 19.43 5.92 8.51
C ILE A 519 18.21 5.01 8.72
N LEU A 520 18.49 3.81 9.23
CA LEU A 520 17.51 2.79 9.60
C LEU A 520 16.62 3.29 10.75
N MET A 521 15.79 4.26 10.47
CA MET A 521 14.81 4.77 11.39
C MET A 521 13.54 5.04 10.62
N ALA A 522 12.94 3.99 10.16
CA ALA A 522 11.50 3.98 10.07
C ALA A 522 11.06 2.57 9.73
N PRO A 523 10.69 1.87 10.71
CA PRO A 523 9.85 0.72 10.53
C PRO A 523 8.39 1.14 10.29
N VAL A 524 8.07 2.19 9.62
CA VAL A 524 6.63 2.51 9.38
C VAL A 524 6.45 3.16 8.04
#